data_c3d8b940a64aae957975d58a12465e35
#
_entry.id   c3d8b940a64aae957975d58a12465e35
#
_cell.length_a   1.000
_cell.length_b   1.000
_cell.length_c   1.000
_cell.angle_alpha   90.00
_cell.angle_beta   90.00
_cell.angle_gamma   90.00
#
_symmetry.space_group_name_H-M   'P 1'
#
loop_
_entity.id
_entity.type
_entity.pdbx_description
1 polymer ?
#
loop_
_entity_poly.entity_id
_entity_poly.type
_entity_poly.pdbx_seq_one_letter_code
_entity_poly.pdbx_strand_id
1 'polypeptide(L)'
;MPRRLSVILLAGALLGLPAAAQAATSRSATLHEAAARRAGERALHEARDALRYGHVKTGLDVTSLLKELAVHLPALTGRERTEARRLLARPSTGASDYQTGFSAPDHTHCGAHFCIHWLDAGPNAPPLDDANNDGVPDYVEEMDGVFEHVYQVENVQMGWRAPVGDGWVGGGGFNKTDVYIADLGGQGIFGYSTPDPGQTTNSQAGYLVMDNDYSPSQYRYSDPLPPMEVTAAHEYNHVLQFGYDVLEDTWMLESTAVWMEDKVYTDVNDYVSYVWPWTRMTQVPVTRFNSSDPSDDLNIKVYGDVVWNKWLDGHYGQDLIRRAWENSAAANPPSFAPAAYDAALRERGSSFFDAFVRFAADTAEWGANRGSFPEGNTWPDVARANGATLRPSSGQITGHLDHTAYVLANIAPTHDRRIKLIGSLPSGTAGAVALVARKGPRDSGSVVVRLRERPRGGRAIVTLDNPGAYSRITAVLVNADVSQDGFSQSLGDWHFTKDHRSISGFVSNDFTPPAVRRRSPRPGRHGVSRRAKVVVAFTEAVGDVNSRTAELIGPGGRRVPARLSYDSRRHRLHLIPLQWLARNAHYVVKLGGAIVDDAGNALPAAERNWAFRT
;
A
#
# COMPACT_ATOMS: atom_id res chain seq x y z
N MET A 1 -42.09 -43.73 40.58
CA MET A 1 -42.85 -43.14 39.45
C MET A 1 -41.92 -42.38 38.58
N PRO A 2 -41.57 -42.85 37.37
CA PRO A 2 -40.68 -42.16 36.48
C PRO A 2 -41.43 -41.21 35.54
N ARG A 3 -40.95 -39.97 35.44
CA ARG A 3 -41.43 -38.98 34.45
C ARG A 3 -40.84 -39.30 33.08
N ARG A 4 -41.73 -39.46 32.10
CA ARG A 4 -41.40 -39.64 30.68
C ARG A 4 -40.92 -38.28 30.09
N LEU A 5 -39.71 -38.23 29.54
CA LEU A 5 -39.26 -37.16 28.64
C LEU A 5 -39.80 -37.45 27.23
N SER A 6 -40.58 -36.51 26.71
CA SER A 6 -40.99 -36.51 25.30
C SER A 6 -39.90 -35.86 24.47
N VAL A 7 -39.31 -36.61 23.56
CA VAL A 7 -38.39 -36.10 22.54
C VAL A 7 -39.23 -35.54 21.39
N ILE A 8 -39.17 -34.23 21.18
CA ILE A 8 -39.75 -33.58 20.00
C ILE A 8 -38.71 -33.65 18.88
N LEU A 9 -38.99 -34.49 17.88
CA LEU A 9 -38.24 -34.46 16.61
C LEU A 9 -38.66 -33.21 15.82
N LEU A 10 -37.76 -32.23 15.72
CA LEU A 10 -37.87 -31.17 14.71
C LEU A 10 -37.43 -31.75 13.37
N ALA A 11 -38.36 -32.03 12.49
CA ALA A 11 -38.10 -32.26 11.08
C ALA A 11 -37.71 -30.93 10.43
N GLY A 12 -36.41 -30.74 10.15
CA GLY A 12 -35.93 -29.60 9.39
C GLY A 12 -36.40 -29.69 7.94
N ALA A 13 -37.27 -28.79 7.55
CA ALA A 13 -37.63 -28.59 6.15
C ALA A 13 -36.41 -28.02 5.41
N LEU A 14 -35.76 -28.81 4.58
CA LEU A 14 -34.85 -28.34 3.54
C LEU A 14 -35.66 -27.57 2.49
N LEU A 15 -35.74 -26.26 2.65
CA LEU A 15 -36.24 -25.37 1.62
C LEU A 15 -35.23 -25.41 0.46
N GLY A 16 -35.55 -26.12 -0.60
CA GLY A 16 -34.78 -26.14 -1.83
C GLY A 16 -34.65 -24.71 -2.41
N LEU A 17 -33.43 -24.24 -2.56
CA LEU A 17 -33.18 -23.02 -3.31
C LEU A 17 -33.76 -23.16 -4.72
N PRO A 18 -34.34 -22.09 -5.31
CA PRO A 18 -34.86 -22.15 -6.67
C PRO A 18 -33.75 -22.53 -7.67
N ALA A 19 -34.10 -23.35 -8.66
CA ALA A 19 -33.14 -23.90 -9.65
C ALA A 19 -32.24 -22.82 -10.31
N ALA A 20 -32.72 -21.59 -10.43
CA ALA A 20 -31.95 -20.46 -10.92
C ALA A 20 -30.82 -20.03 -9.96
N ALA A 21 -31.03 -20.13 -8.65
CA ALA A 21 -30.02 -19.82 -7.64
C ALA A 21 -28.94 -20.92 -7.57
N GLN A 22 -29.34 -22.19 -7.73
CA GLN A 22 -28.40 -23.30 -7.84
C GLN A 22 -27.58 -23.27 -9.12
N ALA A 23 -28.18 -22.87 -10.25
CA ALA A 23 -27.46 -22.68 -11.51
C ALA A 23 -26.50 -21.49 -11.46
N ALA A 24 -26.86 -20.41 -10.76
CA ALA A 24 -25.98 -19.25 -10.56
C ALA A 24 -24.79 -19.60 -9.66
N THR A 25 -25.01 -20.31 -8.55
CA THR A 25 -23.94 -20.76 -7.65
C THR A 25 -23.00 -21.78 -8.32
N SER A 26 -23.52 -22.72 -9.08
CA SER A 26 -22.69 -23.67 -9.83
C SER A 26 -21.86 -22.99 -10.93
N ARG A 27 -22.44 -22.02 -11.63
CA ARG A 27 -21.73 -21.23 -12.67
C ARG A 27 -20.64 -20.34 -12.05
N SER A 28 -20.90 -19.77 -10.90
CA SER A 28 -19.89 -19.00 -10.15
C SER A 28 -18.74 -19.90 -9.72
N ALA A 29 -19.00 -21.04 -9.10
CA ALA A 29 -17.98 -22.02 -8.70
C ALA A 29 -17.10 -22.46 -9.88
N THR A 30 -17.70 -22.77 -11.03
CA THR A 30 -16.96 -23.17 -12.26
C THR A 30 -16.08 -22.03 -12.79
N LEU A 31 -16.54 -20.78 -12.68
CA LEU A 31 -15.74 -19.62 -13.09
C LEU A 31 -14.54 -19.41 -12.15
N HIS A 32 -14.72 -19.60 -10.85
CA HIS A 32 -13.64 -19.52 -9.86
C HIS A 32 -12.59 -20.62 -10.08
N GLU A 33 -13.00 -21.86 -10.30
CA GLU A 33 -12.09 -22.96 -10.61
C GLU A 33 -11.28 -22.68 -11.89
N ALA A 34 -11.93 -22.18 -12.93
CA ALA A 34 -11.26 -21.84 -14.19
C ALA A 34 -10.28 -20.66 -14.03
N ALA A 35 -10.59 -19.69 -13.18
CA ALA A 35 -9.71 -18.56 -12.88
C ALA A 35 -8.49 -19.02 -12.07
N ALA A 36 -8.69 -19.81 -11.02
CA ALA A 36 -7.62 -20.37 -10.21
C ALA A 36 -6.67 -21.25 -11.04
N ARG A 37 -7.22 -22.03 -11.96
CA ARG A 37 -6.41 -22.83 -12.89
C ARG A 37 -5.56 -21.95 -13.80
N ARG A 38 -6.12 -20.91 -14.42
CA ARG A 38 -5.35 -19.97 -15.25
C ARG A 38 -4.25 -19.26 -14.47
N ALA A 39 -4.53 -18.90 -13.22
CA ALA A 39 -3.52 -18.31 -12.34
C ALA A 39 -2.37 -19.28 -12.07
N GLY A 40 -2.67 -20.54 -11.78
CA GLY A 40 -1.67 -21.60 -11.65
C GLY A 40 -0.87 -21.88 -12.92
N GLU A 41 -1.51 -21.89 -14.09
CA GLU A 41 -0.84 -22.04 -15.37
C GLU A 41 0.14 -20.88 -15.65
N ARG A 42 -0.24 -19.63 -15.32
CA ARG A 42 0.66 -18.46 -15.40
C ARG A 42 1.82 -18.59 -14.42
N ALA A 43 1.53 -18.82 -13.14
CA ALA A 43 2.56 -18.97 -12.12
C ALA A 43 3.58 -20.05 -12.47
N LEU A 44 3.13 -21.17 -13.01
CA LEU A 44 4.01 -22.24 -13.51
C LEU A 44 4.93 -21.75 -14.65
N HIS A 45 4.37 -21.02 -15.61
CA HIS A 45 5.14 -20.49 -16.73
C HIS A 45 6.17 -19.46 -16.26
N GLU A 46 5.75 -18.51 -15.44
CA GLU A 46 6.58 -17.43 -14.92
C GLU A 46 7.68 -17.94 -13.99
N ALA A 47 7.36 -18.84 -13.05
CA ALA A 47 8.36 -19.46 -12.17
C ALA A 47 9.42 -20.25 -12.97
N ARG A 48 8.99 -21.04 -13.94
CA ARG A 48 9.92 -21.75 -14.81
C ARG A 48 10.83 -20.81 -15.59
N ASP A 49 10.29 -19.74 -16.14
CA ASP A 49 11.05 -18.78 -16.94
C ASP A 49 12.03 -17.97 -16.07
N ALA A 50 11.63 -17.58 -14.87
CA ALA A 50 12.49 -16.88 -13.90
C ALA A 50 13.69 -17.76 -13.49
N LEU A 51 13.44 -19.01 -13.13
CA LEU A 51 14.51 -19.96 -12.79
C LEU A 51 15.43 -20.26 -13.97
N ARG A 52 14.90 -20.35 -15.19
CA ARG A 52 15.68 -20.67 -16.38
C ARG A 52 16.48 -19.50 -16.95
N TYR A 53 15.91 -18.31 -16.93
CA TYR A 53 16.47 -17.13 -17.61
C TYR A 53 16.95 -16.05 -16.62
N GLY A 54 16.63 -16.20 -15.36
CA GLY A 54 17.04 -15.33 -14.25
C GLY A 54 16.26 -14.04 -14.13
N HIS A 55 16.41 -13.41 -12.98
CA HIS A 55 15.78 -12.14 -12.63
C HIS A 55 16.18 -11.02 -13.61
N VAL A 56 17.44 -10.92 -13.98
CA VAL A 56 17.96 -9.88 -14.90
C VAL A 56 17.23 -9.88 -16.25
N LYS A 57 16.76 -11.03 -16.73
CA LYS A 57 16.06 -11.14 -18.01
C LYS A 57 14.55 -11.03 -17.91
N THR A 58 13.99 -11.45 -16.79
CA THR A 58 12.54 -11.51 -16.59
C THR A 58 12.00 -10.38 -15.75
N GLY A 59 12.85 -9.76 -14.90
CA GLY A 59 12.43 -8.79 -13.89
C GLY A 59 11.56 -9.40 -12.79
N LEU A 60 11.46 -10.74 -12.73
CA LEU A 60 10.54 -11.44 -11.85
C LEU A 60 11.29 -11.99 -10.64
N ASP A 61 10.72 -11.81 -9.46
CA ASP A 61 11.21 -12.43 -8.24
C ASP A 61 10.84 -13.91 -8.18
N VAL A 62 11.84 -14.77 -7.85
CA VAL A 62 11.68 -16.22 -7.88
C VAL A 62 10.84 -16.70 -6.69
N THR A 63 11.09 -16.19 -5.50
CA THR A 63 10.38 -16.57 -4.27
C THR A 63 8.88 -16.28 -4.39
N SER A 64 8.53 -15.07 -4.81
CA SER A 64 7.15 -14.66 -5.02
C SER A 64 6.43 -15.54 -6.04
N LEU A 65 7.11 -15.94 -7.14
CA LEU A 65 6.53 -16.80 -8.16
C LEU A 65 6.37 -18.26 -7.70
N LEU A 66 7.32 -18.78 -6.94
CA LEU A 66 7.22 -20.13 -6.37
C LEU A 66 6.13 -20.19 -5.30
N LYS A 67 5.99 -19.14 -4.50
CA LYS A 67 4.86 -18.96 -3.56
C LYS A 67 3.52 -18.99 -4.32
N GLU A 68 3.37 -18.19 -5.37
CA GLU A 68 2.17 -18.17 -6.21
C GLU A 68 1.88 -19.56 -6.80
N LEU A 69 2.90 -20.24 -7.28
CA LEU A 69 2.77 -21.59 -7.83
C LEU A 69 2.31 -22.59 -6.78
N ALA A 70 2.85 -22.51 -5.56
CA ALA A 70 2.45 -23.38 -4.45
C ALA A 70 0.99 -23.14 -4.04
N VAL A 71 0.56 -21.88 -3.96
CA VAL A 71 -0.84 -21.48 -3.67
C VAL A 71 -1.81 -22.04 -4.72
N HIS A 72 -1.45 -21.97 -5.98
CA HIS A 72 -2.32 -22.41 -7.08
C HIS A 72 -2.12 -23.88 -7.51
N LEU A 73 -1.18 -24.59 -6.91
CA LEU A 73 -0.91 -26.01 -7.21
C LEU A 73 -2.16 -26.92 -7.14
N PRO A 74 -3.10 -26.74 -6.19
CA PRO A 74 -4.32 -27.54 -6.15
C PRO A 74 -5.22 -27.40 -7.38
N ALA A 75 -5.20 -26.26 -8.06
CA ALA A 75 -6.00 -25.98 -9.24
C ALA A 75 -5.42 -26.56 -10.54
N LEU A 76 -4.11 -26.87 -10.56
CA LEU A 76 -3.44 -27.48 -11.71
C LEU A 76 -3.79 -28.95 -11.86
N THR A 77 -3.72 -29.48 -13.08
CA THR A 77 -4.05 -30.88 -13.40
C THR A 77 -3.02 -31.50 -14.37
N GLY A 78 -3.00 -32.83 -14.43
CA GLY A 78 -2.21 -33.56 -15.40
C GLY A 78 -0.71 -33.19 -15.40
N ARG A 79 -0.17 -32.88 -16.58
CA ARG A 79 1.25 -32.53 -16.77
C ARG A 79 1.65 -31.26 -16.00
N GLU A 80 0.80 -30.26 -16.01
CA GLU A 80 1.07 -28.96 -15.33
C GLU A 80 1.29 -29.16 -13.83
N ARG A 81 0.40 -29.93 -13.19
CA ARG A 81 0.56 -30.27 -11.76
C ARG A 81 1.83 -31.07 -11.48
N THR A 82 2.20 -31.98 -12.38
CA THR A 82 3.43 -32.76 -12.22
C THR A 82 4.66 -31.88 -12.35
N GLU A 83 4.68 -30.97 -13.32
CA GLU A 83 5.77 -30.02 -13.52
C GLU A 83 5.86 -29.03 -12.34
N ALA A 84 4.74 -28.47 -11.90
CA ALA A 84 4.70 -27.59 -10.74
C ALA A 84 5.23 -28.24 -9.47
N ARG A 85 4.86 -29.50 -9.21
CA ARG A 85 5.40 -30.28 -8.09
C ARG A 85 6.91 -30.49 -8.20
N ARG A 86 7.44 -30.63 -9.40
CA ARG A 86 8.89 -30.74 -9.59
C ARG A 86 9.62 -29.43 -9.33
N LEU A 87 9.03 -28.31 -9.76
CA LEU A 87 9.60 -26.98 -9.47
C LEU A 87 9.59 -26.64 -7.96
N LEU A 88 8.57 -27.11 -7.25
CA LEU A 88 8.43 -26.86 -5.81
C LEU A 88 9.11 -27.95 -4.94
N ALA A 89 9.68 -28.98 -5.56
CA ALA A 89 10.28 -30.07 -4.81
C ALA A 89 11.68 -29.69 -4.29
N ARG A 90 11.97 -30.06 -3.06
CA ARG A 90 13.31 -29.93 -2.48
C ARG A 90 14.34 -30.69 -3.31
N PRO A 91 15.53 -30.17 -3.51
CA PRO A 91 16.61 -30.82 -4.24
C PRO A 91 16.91 -32.25 -3.77
N SER A 92 16.70 -32.53 -2.49
CA SER A 92 16.97 -33.83 -1.84
C SER A 92 15.91 -34.90 -2.08
N THR A 93 14.84 -34.65 -2.81
CA THR A 93 13.70 -35.59 -2.98
C THR A 93 13.93 -36.70 -4.01
N GLY A 94 15.14 -36.82 -4.59
CA GLY A 94 15.51 -37.86 -5.56
C GLY A 94 14.91 -37.67 -6.98
N ALA A 95 14.15 -36.62 -7.21
CA ALA A 95 13.80 -36.18 -8.56
C ALA A 95 15.01 -35.38 -9.10
N SER A 96 15.38 -35.57 -10.36
CA SER A 96 16.35 -34.68 -11.00
C SER A 96 15.83 -33.24 -10.82
N ASP A 97 16.56 -32.44 -10.05
CA ASP A 97 16.17 -31.09 -9.78
C ASP A 97 16.22 -30.30 -11.08
N TYR A 98 15.09 -29.74 -11.45
CA TYR A 98 14.95 -28.96 -12.67
C TYR A 98 15.60 -27.57 -12.54
N GLN A 99 15.81 -27.09 -11.32
CA GLN A 99 16.23 -25.72 -11.03
C GLN A 99 17.75 -25.60 -10.89
N THR A 100 18.33 -26.48 -10.11
CA THR A 100 19.72 -26.39 -9.66
C THR A 100 20.60 -27.51 -10.16
N GLY A 101 20.02 -28.54 -10.81
CA GLY A 101 20.76 -29.73 -11.24
C GLY A 101 21.12 -30.69 -10.10
N PHE A 102 20.59 -30.49 -8.88
CA PHE A 102 20.70 -31.45 -7.81
C PHE A 102 19.91 -32.70 -8.14
N SER A 103 20.51 -33.85 -8.08
CA SER A 103 19.80 -35.14 -8.04
C SER A 103 19.50 -35.55 -6.57
N ALA A 104 20.41 -35.26 -5.68
CA ALA A 104 20.39 -35.27 -4.24
C ALA A 104 21.66 -34.53 -3.75
N PRO A 105 21.66 -33.86 -2.58
CA PRO A 105 22.88 -33.30 -2.02
C PRO A 105 23.84 -34.42 -1.62
N ASP A 106 25.12 -34.27 -1.91
CA ASP A 106 26.14 -35.24 -1.54
C ASP A 106 26.49 -35.14 -0.06
N HIS A 107 26.43 -33.93 0.48
CA HIS A 107 26.83 -33.62 1.85
C HIS A 107 25.79 -32.78 2.57
N THR A 108 25.78 -32.89 3.91
CA THR A 108 24.90 -32.10 4.78
C THR A 108 25.64 -31.74 6.05
N HIS A 109 25.65 -30.46 6.41
CA HIS A 109 26.07 -29.95 7.70
C HIS A 109 24.85 -29.37 8.43
N CYS A 110 24.69 -29.74 9.74
CA CYS A 110 23.57 -29.27 10.51
C CYS A 110 24.03 -28.50 11.75
N GLY A 111 23.83 -27.20 11.79
CA GLY A 111 23.96 -26.35 12.97
C GLY A 111 22.83 -26.56 13.97
N ALA A 112 22.53 -25.55 14.80
CA ALA A 112 21.48 -25.66 15.81
C ALA A 112 20.06 -25.63 15.17
N HIS A 113 19.84 -24.76 14.17
CA HIS A 113 18.51 -24.50 13.59
C HIS A 113 18.44 -24.78 12.09
N PHE A 114 19.57 -24.91 11.41
CA PHE A 114 19.65 -25.10 9.95
C PHE A 114 20.37 -26.39 9.58
N CYS A 115 20.07 -26.89 8.37
CA CYS A 115 20.86 -27.92 7.71
C CYS A 115 21.25 -27.42 6.32
N ILE A 116 22.55 -27.31 6.04
CA ILE A 116 23.09 -26.83 4.79
C ILE A 116 23.50 -28.02 3.95
N HIS A 117 23.01 -28.06 2.71
CA HIS A 117 23.21 -29.14 1.76
C HIS A 117 24.03 -28.64 0.57
N TRP A 118 25.11 -29.39 0.20
CA TRP A 118 25.99 -29.01 -0.91
C TRP A 118 26.48 -30.22 -1.71
N LEU A 119 27.00 -29.92 -2.90
CA LEU A 119 27.72 -30.87 -3.74
C LEU A 119 29.22 -30.62 -3.62
N ASP A 120 30.03 -31.68 -3.73
CA ASP A 120 31.50 -31.58 -3.74
C ASP A 120 32.11 -31.43 -5.12
N ALA A 121 31.28 -31.40 -6.17
CA ALA A 121 31.72 -31.27 -7.54
C ALA A 121 30.66 -30.63 -8.44
N GLY A 122 31.11 -30.11 -9.59
CA GLY A 122 30.24 -29.50 -10.58
C GLY A 122 29.99 -28.00 -10.37
N PRO A 123 29.13 -27.36 -11.18
CA PRO A 123 28.94 -25.92 -11.13
C PRO A 123 28.27 -25.44 -9.83
N ASN A 124 27.51 -26.31 -9.17
CA ASN A 124 26.79 -25.96 -7.94
C ASN A 124 27.62 -26.18 -6.66
N ALA A 125 28.86 -26.68 -6.77
CA ALA A 125 29.72 -26.85 -5.61
C ALA A 125 30.16 -25.49 -5.07
N PRO A 126 30.14 -25.28 -3.74
CA PRO A 126 30.76 -24.10 -3.15
C PRO A 126 32.29 -24.20 -3.21
N PRO A 127 33.04 -23.15 -2.83
CA PRO A 127 34.46 -23.27 -2.50
C PRO A 127 34.65 -24.40 -1.47
N LEU A 128 35.58 -25.31 -1.75
CA LEU A 128 35.79 -26.52 -0.93
C LEU A 128 37.02 -26.38 -0.01
N ASP A 129 37.55 -25.19 0.21
CA ASP A 129 38.60 -24.94 1.18
C ASP A 129 38.09 -25.29 2.57
N ASP A 130 38.89 -26.08 3.33
CA ASP A 130 38.59 -26.60 4.66
C ASP A 130 39.87 -26.43 5.53
N ALA A 131 39.98 -25.26 6.14
CA ALA A 131 41.21 -24.86 6.86
C ALA A 131 41.38 -25.62 8.16
N ASN A 132 40.29 -26.05 8.80
CA ASN A 132 40.31 -26.78 10.08
C ASN A 132 40.40 -28.31 9.88
N ASN A 133 40.19 -28.81 8.64
CA ASN A 133 40.22 -30.21 8.22
C ASN A 133 39.20 -31.10 8.95
N ASP A 134 38.00 -30.59 9.16
CA ASP A 134 36.91 -31.33 9.80
C ASP A 134 35.96 -32.01 8.79
N GLY A 135 36.11 -31.74 7.51
CA GLY A 135 35.34 -32.29 6.40
C GLY A 135 34.14 -31.43 6.00
N VAL A 136 34.02 -30.23 6.56
CA VAL A 136 33.02 -29.21 6.16
C VAL A 136 33.76 -28.04 5.51
N PRO A 137 33.41 -27.62 4.29
CA PRO A 137 34.02 -26.43 3.69
C PRO A 137 33.85 -25.17 4.53
N ASP A 138 34.87 -24.33 4.61
CA ASP A 138 34.84 -23.04 5.33
C ASP A 138 33.64 -22.17 4.89
N TYR A 139 33.28 -22.20 3.60
CA TYR A 139 32.11 -21.50 3.05
C TYR A 139 30.78 -21.99 3.64
N VAL A 140 30.64 -23.29 3.86
CA VAL A 140 29.45 -23.90 4.49
C VAL A 140 29.35 -23.53 5.96
N GLU A 141 30.50 -23.55 6.67
CA GLU A 141 30.54 -23.14 8.09
C GLU A 141 30.23 -21.66 8.25
N GLU A 142 30.75 -20.79 7.35
CA GLU A 142 30.43 -19.37 7.34
C GLU A 142 28.92 -19.13 7.08
N MET A 143 28.33 -19.84 6.11
CA MET A 143 26.90 -19.78 5.84
C MET A 143 26.06 -20.25 7.04
N ASP A 144 26.45 -21.32 7.73
CA ASP A 144 25.78 -21.76 8.97
C ASP A 144 25.84 -20.67 10.04
N GLY A 145 27.01 -20.08 10.24
CA GLY A 145 27.20 -18.96 11.17
C GLY A 145 26.32 -17.76 10.85
N VAL A 146 26.19 -17.41 9.57
CA VAL A 146 25.31 -16.34 9.08
C VAL A 146 23.85 -16.66 9.39
N PHE A 147 23.35 -17.84 9.06
CA PHE A 147 21.97 -18.24 9.35
C PHE A 147 21.66 -18.34 10.84
N GLU A 148 22.57 -18.86 11.65
CA GLU A 148 22.38 -18.89 13.11
C GLU A 148 22.33 -17.48 13.71
N HIS A 149 23.09 -16.51 13.17
CA HIS A 149 22.96 -15.09 13.52
C HIS A 149 21.60 -14.53 13.14
N VAL A 150 21.13 -14.80 11.92
CA VAL A 150 19.80 -14.41 11.45
C VAL A 150 18.71 -14.93 12.38
N TYR A 151 18.76 -16.21 12.75
CA TYR A 151 17.82 -16.81 13.72
C TYR A 151 17.86 -16.09 15.07
N GLN A 152 19.05 -15.79 15.59
CA GLN A 152 19.19 -15.07 16.87
C GLN A 152 18.55 -13.68 16.81
N VAL A 153 18.65 -12.98 15.70
CA VAL A 153 18.02 -11.66 15.57
C VAL A 153 16.51 -11.79 15.34
N GLU A 154 16.09 -12.51 14.33
CA GLU A 154 14.67 -12.56 13.94
C GLU A 154 13.79 -13.29 14.96
N ASN A 155 14.17 -14.49 15.37
CA ASN A 155 13.33 -15.29 16.26
C ASN A 155 13.54 -14.93 17.73
N VAL A 156 14.80 -14.80 18.20
CA VAL A 156 15.08 -14.62 19.62
C VAL A 156 14.94 -13.17 20.05
N GLN A 157 15.55 -12.22 19.32
CA GLN A 157 15.55 -10.81 19.72
C GLN A 157 14.28 -10.09 19.29
N MET A 158 13.81 -10.30 18.06
CA MET A 158 12.63 -9.65 17.51
C MET A 158 11.33 -10.42 17.77
N GLY A 159 11.43 -11.69 18.18
CA GLY A 159 10.31 -12.51 18.62
C GLY A 159 9.39 -13.01 17.49
N TRP A 160 9.92 -13.15 16.27
CA TRP A 160 9.19 -13.82 15.21
C TRP A 160 9.00 -15.30 15.56
N ARG A 161 7.88 -15.90 15.14
CA ARG A 161 7.64 -17.33 15.36
C ARG A 161 8.73 -18.14 14.67
N ALA A 162 9.11 -19.26 15.28
CA ALA A 162 9.98 -20.21 14.61
C ALA A 162 9.30 -20.72 13.31
N PRO A 163 10.09 -21.15 12.31
CA PRO A 163 9.55 -21.75 11.09
C PRO A 163 8.60 -22.90 11.40
N VAL A 164 7.66 -23.17 10.50
CA VAL A 164 6.87 -24.39 10.57
C VAL A 164 7.81 -25.57 10.35
N GLY A 165 7.79 -26.53 11.26
CA GLY A 165 8.62 -27.72 11.13
C GLY A 165 8.16 -28.59 9.96
N ASP A 166 9.12 -29.08 9.19
CA ASP A 166 8.92 -29.98 8.05
C ASP A 166 9.05 -31.47 8.40
N GLY A 167 9.32 -31.78 9.67
CA GLY A 167 9.59 -33.12 10.14
C GLY A 167 11.01 -33.58 9.78
N TRP A 168 11.13 -34.54 8.89
CA TRP A 168 12.39 -35.08 8.38
C TRP A 168 12.50 -34.92 6.85
N VAL A 169 11.67 -34.05 6.27
CA VAL A 169 11.73 -33.77 4.83
C VAL A 169 13.03 -33.02 4.56
N GLY A 170 13.72 -33.37 3.49
CA GLY A 170 15.02 -32.77 3.16
C GLY A 170 16.23 -33.60 3.62
N GLY A 171 16.05 -34.51 4.57
CA GLY A 171 17.10 -35.43 5.02
C GLY A 171 18.12 -34.85 6.00
N GLY A 172 17.85 -33.63 6.49
CA GLY A 172 18.65 -32.95 7.49
C GLY A 172 18.28 -33.31 8.93
N GLY A 173 18.12 -32.33 9.80
CA GLY A 173 17.66 -32.50 11.18
C GLY A 173 16.16 -32.42 11.32
N PHE A 174 15.59 -32.99 12.37
CA PHE A 174 14.17 -32.88 12.65
C PHE A 174 13.76 -31.40 12.91
N ASN A 175 12.83 -30.89 12.09
CA ASN A 175 12.34 -29.52 12.16
C ASN A 175 13.43 -28.43 12.06
N LYS A 176 14.54 -28.71 11.42
CA LYS A 176 15.53 -27.70 11.02
C LYS A 176 15.18 -27.17 9.63
N THR A 177 15.51 -25.92 9.38
CA THR A 177 15.31 -25.32 8.06
C THR A 177 16.41 -25.78 7.11
N ASP A 178 16.02 -26.34 5.97
CA ASP A 178 16.99 -26.80 4.96
C ASP A 178 17.40 -25.64 4.04
N VAL A 179 18.71 -25.54 3.81
CA VAL A 179 19.37 -24.59 2.92
C VAL A 179 20.16 -25.38 1.88
N TYR A 180 19.88 -25.15 0.61
CA TYR A 180 20.58 -25.80 -0.51
C TYR A 180 21.50 -24.80 -1.18
N ILE A 181 22.70 -25.21 -1.54
CA ILE A 181 23.68 -24.38 -2.23
C ILE A 181 23.68 -24.70 -3.73
N ALA A 182 23.54 -23.66 -4.57
CA ALA A 182 23.55 -23.80 -6.04
C ALA A 182 24.14 -22.56 -6.73
N ASP A 183 24.69 -22.71 -7.94
CA ASP A 183 25.14 -21.60 -8.78
C ASP A 183 23.91 -20.83 -9.33
N LEU A 184 23.61 -19.70 -8.73
CA LEU A 184 22.49 -18.81 -9.07
C LEU A 184 22.96 -17.51 -9.74
N GLY A 185 24.24 -17.17 -9.60
CA GLY A 185 24.79 -15.91 -10.06
C GLY A 185 24.70 -15.70 -11.57
N GLY A 186 24.78 -16.76 -12.36
CA GLY A 186 24.60 -16.71 -13.80
C GLY A 186 23.20 -16.24 -14.24
N GLN A 187 22.19 -16.39 -13.37
CA GLN A 187 20.81 -15.93 -13.53
C GLN A 187 20.57 -14.56 -12.86
N GLY A 188 21.54 -14.04 -12.12
CA GLY A 188 21.40 -12.80 -11.32
C GLY A 188 20.45 -12.97 -10.13
N ILE A 189 20.32 -14.19 -9.62
CA ILE A 189 19.55 -14.55 -8.43
C ILE A 189 20.55 -14.70 -7.28
N PHE A 190 20.27 -14.06 -6.13
CA PHE A 190 21.11 -14.15 -4.93
C PHE A 190 20.74 -15.36 -4.07
N GLY A 191 19.47 -15.64 -3.98
CA GLY A 191 18.84 -16.73 -3.28
C GLY A 191 17.35 -16.78 -3.57
N TYR A 192 16.66 -17.78 -3.10
CA TYR A 192 15.20 -17.85 -3.12
C TYR A 192 14.67 -18.83 -2.08
N SER A 193 13.41 -18.63 -1.70
CA SER A 193 12.68 -19.50 -0.79
C SER A 193 11.49 -20.14 -1.47
N THR A 194 11.14 -21.34 -1.01
CA THR A 194 10.02 -22.10 -1.58
C THR A 194 9.18 -22.68 -0.45
N PRO A 195 7.84 -22.45 -0.44
CA PRO A 195 6.98 -23.17 0.48
C PRO A 195 6.88 -24.65 0.05
N ASP A 196 6.82 -25.55 1.02
CA ASP A 196 6.69 -26.98 0.77
C ASP A 196 5.35 -27.31 0.09
N PRO A 197 5.36 -28.05 -1.03
CA PRO A 197 4.16 -28.32 -1.79
C PRO A 197 3.22 -29.32 -1.06
N GLY A 198 1.92 -29.09 -1.21
CA GLY A 198 0.90 -30.06 -0.78
C GLY A 198 0.34 -29.83 0.62
N GLN A 199 0.70 -28.77 1.31
CA GLN A 199 0.04 -28.36 2.54
C GLN A 199 -1.31 -27.69 2.22
N THR A 200 -2.29 -27.88 3.08
CA THR A 200 -3.67 -27.39 2.89
C THR A 200 -4.02 -26.20 3.77
N THR A 201 -3.06 -25.71 4.52
CA THR A 201 -3.20 -24.57 5.45
C THR A 201 -2.46 -23.36 4.90
N ASN A 202 -2.84 -22.17 5.34
CA ASN A 202 -2.13 -20.93 5.02
C ASN A 202 -0.73 -20.88 5.68
N SER A 203 -0.50 -21.67 6.71
CA SER A 203 0.79 -21.78 7.41
C SER A 203 1.55 -22.99 6.87
N GLN A 204 2.69 -22.75 6.25
CA GLN A 204 3.48 -23.75 5.54
C GLN A 204 4.93 -23.74 5.98
N ALA A 205 5.57 -24.90 5.95
CA ALA A 205 7.01 -25.01 6.00
C ALA A 205 7.62 -24.57 4.66
N GLY A 206 8.91 -24.31 4.64
CA GLY A 206 9.64 -23.99 3.43
C GLY A 206 11.13 -24.28 3.56
N TYR A 207 11.84 -24.14 2.44
CA TYR A 207 13.27 -24.30 2.34
C TYR A 207 13.89 -23.14 1.54
N LEU A 208 15.22 -23.03 1.59
CA LEU A 208 15.97 -21.99 0.92
C LEU A 208 16.96 -22.58 -0.09
N VAL A 209 17.27 -21.80 -1.12
CA VAL A 209 18.41 -22.04 -2.01
C VAL A 209 19.26 -20.77 -2.04
N MET A 210 20.56 -20.91 -1.77
CA MET A 210 21.53 -19.82 -1.70
C MET A 210 22.57 -19.97 -2.79
N ASP A 211 23.14 -18.85 -3.23
CA ASP A 211 24.23 -18.90 -4.20
C ASP A 211 25.47 -19.63 -3.64
N ASN A 212 26.23 -20.25 -4.52
CA ASN A 212 27.31 -21.11 -4.11
C ASN A 212 28.62 -20.39 -3.79
N ASP A 213 28.86 -19.14 -4.25
CA ASP A 213 30.11 -18.44 -4.03
C ASP A 213 30.00 -16.92 -3.94
N TYR A 214 28.84 -16.33 -4.26
CA TYR A 214 28.61 -14.89 -4.36
C TYR A 214 29.74 -14.16 -5.09
N SER A 215 30.21 -14.76 -6.18
CA SER A 215 31.40 -14.32 -6.89
C SER A 215 31.32 -12.85 -7.33
N PRO A 216 32.38 -12.04 -7.09
CA PRO A 216 32.45 -10.65 -7.56
C PRO A 216 32.29 -10.50 -9.09
N SER A 217 32.48 -11.57 -9.84
CA SER A 217 32.28 -11.58 -11.30
C SER A 217 30.80 -11.64 -11.72
N GLN A 218 29.92 -12.11 -10.82
CA GLN A 218 28.49 -12.28 -11.05
C GLN A 218 27.69 -11.20 -10.31
N TYR A 219 28.16 -10.77 -9.14
CA TYR A 219 27.50 -9.80 -8.30
C TYR A 219 28.33 -8.52 -8.18
N ARG A 220 27.69 -7.42 -7.80
CA ARG A 220 28.34 -6.09 -7.67
C ARG A 220 29.19 -5.92 -6.40
N TYR A 221 29.27 -6.93 -5.57
CA TYR A 221 30.04 -6.93 -4.33
C TYR A 221 31.47 -7.40 -4.58
N SER A 222 32.43 -6.82 -3.89
CA SER A 222 33.85 -7.22 -3.93
C SER A 222 34.18 -8.31 -2.91
N ASP A 223 33.29 -8.55 -1.98
CA ASP A 223 33.37 -9.53 -0.89
C ASP A 223 32.10 -10.40 -0.93
N PRO A 224 32.19 -11.73 -0.88
CA PRO A 224 31.05 -12.62 -0.89
C PRO A 224 30.18 -12.57 0.39
N LEU A 225 30.75 -12.15 1.52
CA LEU A 225 30.04 -12.20 2.81
C LEU A 225 28.84 -11.23 2.88
N PRO A 226 28.94 -9.92 2.53
CA PRO A 226 27.79 -9.02 2.63
C PRO A 226 26.56 -9.47 1.82
N PRO A 227 26.65 -9.92 0.55
CA PRO A 227 25.48 -10.43 -0.17
C PRO A 227 24.94 -11.73 0.44
N MET A 228 25.79 -12.64 0.97
CA MET A 228 25.33 -13.81 1.70
C MET A 228 24.50 -13.40 2.94
N GLU A 229 24.98 -12.45 3.72
CA GLU A 229 24.36 -11.95 4.95
C GLU A 229 22.96 -11.41 4.70
N VAL A 230 22.81 -10.45 3.77
CA VAL A 230 21.52 -9.83 3.50
C VAL A 230 20.57 -10.81 2.82
N THR A 231 21.05 -11.67 1.92
CA THR A 231 20.23 -12.70 1.29
C THR A 231 19.72 -13.72 2.32
N ALA A 232 20.59 -14.17 3.24
CA ALA A 232 20.16 -15.08 4.29
C ALA A 232 19.05 -14.48 5.17
N ALA A 233 19.17 -13.21 5.56
CA ALA A 233 18.12 -12.53 6.32
C ALA A 233 16.82 -12.38 5.50
N HIS A 234 16.92 -12.04 4.23
CA HIS A 234 15.79 -11.90 3.32
C HIS A 234 15.04 -13.23 3.16
N GLU A 235 15.74 -14.24 2.70
CA GLU A 235 15.13 -15.53 2.36
C GLU A 235 14.63 -16.30 3.60
N TYR A 236 15.35 -16.20 4.71
CA TYR A 236 14.87 -16.79 5.95
C TYR A 236 13.60 -16.10 6.46
N ASN A 237 13.51 -14.78 6.31
CA ASN A 237 12.27 -14.07 6.63
C ASN A 237 11.09 -14.58 5.82
N HIS A 238 11.27 -14.93 4.54
CA HIS A 238 10.22 -15.56 3.72
C HIS A 238 9.78 -16.91 4.28
N VAL A 239 10.70 -17.74 4.75
CA VAL A 239 10.31 -19.00 5.40
C VAL A 239 9.47 -18.76 6.66
N LEU A 240 9.80 -17.73 7.45
CA LEU A 240 8.95 -17.32 8.58
C LEU A 240 7.58 -16.84 8.12
N GLN A 241 7.52 -16.00 7.08
CA GLN A 241 6.29 -15.47 6.51
C GLN A 241 5.37 -16.57 5.99
N PHE A 242 5.90 -17.62 5.36
CA PHE A 242 5.13 -18.81 4.97
C PHE A 242 4.51 -19.50 6.19
N GLY A 243 5.17 -19.45 7.33
CA GLY A 243 4.64 -19.95 8.59
C GLY A 243 3.53 -19.08 9.19
N TYR A 244 3.45 -17.80 8.83
CA TYR A 244 2.35 -16.91 9.21
C TYR A 244 1.18 -17.04 8.23
N ASP A 245 1.36 -16.65 6.98
CA ASP A 245 0.32 -16.69 5.95
C ASP A 245 0.91 -16.66 4.54
N VAL A 246 0.97 -17.82 3.89
CA VAL A 246 1.48 -17.95 2.51
C VAL A 246 0.60 -17.23 1.47
N LEU A 247 -0.63 -16.85 1.83
CA LEU A 247 -1.55 -16.14 0.95
C LEU A 247 -1.35 -14.61 0.96
N GLU A 248 -0.51 -14.10 1.87
CA GLU A 248 -0.34 -12.66 2.05
C GLU A 248 0.23 -11.96 0.81
N ASP A 249 -0.04 -10.67 0.71
CA ASP A 249 0.33 -9.81 -0.42
C ASP A 249 1.83 -9.78 -0.68
N THR A 250 2.24 -9.94 -1.93
CA THR A 250 3.65 -9.91 -2.35
C THR A 250 4.38 -8.63 -1.94
N TRP A 251 3.71 -7.46 -1.99
CA TRP A 251 4.36 -6.22 -1.57
C TRP A 251 4.72 -6.19 -0.07
N MET A 252 3.88 -6.78 0.79
CA MET A 252 4.18 -6.92 2.21
C MET A 252 5.29 -7.95 2.41
N LEU A 253 5.23 -9.06 1.67
CA LEU A 253 6.23 -10.12 1.70
C LEU A 253 7.62 -9.55 1.43
N GLU A 254 7.85 -8.93 0.27
CA GLU A 254 9.14 -8.41 -0.16
C GLU A 254 9.60 -7.21 0.68
N SER A 255 8.73 -6.22 0.90
CA SER A 255 9.12 -5.03 1.65
C SER A 255 9.48 -5.33 3.11
N THR A 256 8.91 -6.40 3.69
CA THR A 256 9.27 -6.86 5.05
C THR A 256 10.60 -7.60 5.03
N ALA A 257 10.85 -8.46 4.03
CA ALA A 257 12.11 -9.17 3.91
C ALA A 257 13.29 -8.20 3.70
N VAL A 258 13.14 -7.20 2.82
CA VAL A 258 14.15 -6.12 2.64
C VAL A 258 14.33 -5.29 3.92
N TRP A 259 13.26 -5.04 4.68
CA TRP A 259 13.40 -4.38 5.98
C TRP A 259 14.18 -5.25 6.97
N MET A 260 14.01 -6.57 6.91
CA MET A 260 14.72 -7.50 7.77
C MET A 260 16.22 -7.57 7.47
N GLU A 261 16.63 -7.48 6.19
CA GLU A 261 18.05 -7.36 5.81
C GLU A 261 18.75 -6.27 6.63
N ASP A 262 18.15 -5.07 6.67
CA ASP A 262 18.70 -3.93 7.40
C ASP A 262 18.59 -4.06 8.92
N LYS A 263 17.62 -4.83 9.43
CA LYS A 263 17.50 -5.09 10.87
C LYS A 263 18.55 -6.07 11.39
N VAL A 264 18.93 -7.03 10.57
CA VAL A 264 19.92 -8.05 10.91
C VAL A 264 21.34 -7.55 10.63
N TYR A 265 21.54 -6.93 9.45
CA TYR A 265 22.86 -6.49 8.95
C TYR A 265 22.84 -5.01 8.60
N THR A 266 22.71 -4.16 9.63
CA THR A 266 22.52 -2.70 9.51
C THR A 266 23.64 -1.97 8.77
N ASP A 267 24.83 -2.53 8.70
CA ASP A 267 26.00 -1.89 8.07
C ASP A 267 26.09 -2.16 6.56
N VAL A 268 25.37 -3.16 6.03
CA VAL A 268 25.43 -3.53 4.61
C VAL A 268 24.65 -2.54 3.73
N ASN A 269 23.48 -2.12 4.19
CA ASN A 269 22.64 -1.10 3.51
C ASN A 269 22.25 -1.44 2.06
N ASP A 270 22.09 -2.72 1.69
CA ASP A 270 21.73 -3.12 0.33
C ASP A 270 20.39 -2.54 -0.12
N TYR A 271 19.43 -2.44 0.78
CA TYR A 271 18.11 -1.89 0.55
C TYR A 271 18.12 -0.50 -0.12
N VAL A 272 19.19 0.30 0.04
CA VAL A 272 19.32 1.64 -0.55
C VAL A 272 19.24 1.58 -2.08
N SER A 273 19.65 0.46 -2.68
CA SER A 273 19.55 0.22 -4.11
C SER A 273 18.11 0.24 -4.62
N TYR A 274 17.15 -0.16 -3.80
CA TYR A 274 15.72 -0.18 -4.12
C TYR A 274 15.03 1.16 -3.82
N VAL A 275 15.55 1.93 -2.88
CA VAL A 275 15.02 3.27 -2.54
C VAL A 275 15.12 4.21 -3.73
N TRP A 276 16.20 4.14 -4.51
CA TRP A 276 16.44 5.06 -5.62
C TRP A 276 15.37 5.00 -6.72
N PRO A 277 15.03 3.85 -7.32
CA PRO A 277 13.91 3.75 -8.24
C PRO A 277 12.57 4.07 -7.57
N TRP A 278 12.35 3.64 -6.33
CA TRP A 278 11.12 3.89 -5.58
C TRP A 278 10.77 5.38 -5.47
N THR A 279 11.76 6.26 -5.31
CA THR A 279 11.52 7.72 -5.20
C THR A 279 10.74 8.32 -6.37
N ARG A 280 10.69 7.65 -7.51
CA ARG A 280 9.98 8.05 -8.71
C ARG A 280 8.59 7.42 -8.85
N MET A 281 8.23 6.52 -7.94
CA MET A 281 7.05 5.66 -8.05
C MET A 281 5.97 5.94 -7.01
N THR A 282 5.99 7.10 -6.34
CA THR A 282 4.99 7.43 -5.31
C THR A 282 3.55 7.53 -5.84
N GLN A 283 3.39 7.68 -7.15
CA GLN A 283 2.09 7.67 -7.82
C GLN A 283 1.57 6.26 -8.10
N VAL A 284 2.41 5.26 -7.91
CA VAL A 284 2.06 3.84 -8.00
C VAL A 284 1.69 3.37 -6.59
N PRO A 285 0.56 2.69 -6.42
CA PRO A 285 0.17 2.14 -5.13
C PRO A 285 1.23 1.26 -4.49
N VAL A 286 1.35 1.32 -3.16
CA VAL A 286 2.23 0.38 -2.43
C VAL A 286 1.76 -1.06 -2.59
N THR A 287 0.46 -1.27 -2.77
CA THR A 287 -0.13 -2.60 -2.97
C THR A 287 0.10 -3.20 -4.36
N ARG A 288 0.72 -2.45 -5.29
CA ARG A 288 0.87 -2.91 -6.66
C ARG A 288 2.11 -3.79 -6.84
N PHE A 289 1.88 -5.00 -7.28
CA PHE A 289 2.86 -5.92 -7.84
C PHE A 289 2.47 -6.27 -9.28
N ASN A 290 3.44 -6.37 -10.17
CA ASN A 290 3.21 -6.79 -11.55
C ASN A 290 4.27 -7.83 -11.96
N SER A 291 3.87 -9.07 -12.01
CA SER A 291 4.75 -10.20 -12.37
C SER A 291 4.90 -10.41 -13.88
N SER A 292 4.09 -9.76 -14.71
CA SER A 292 3.96 -10.10 -16.13
C SER A 292 4.71 -9.20 -17.10
N ASP A 293 5.32 -8.10 -16.65
CA ASP A 293 6.08 -7.18 -17.50
C ASP A 293 7.52 -7.02 -17.01
N PRO A 294 8.49 -7.72 -17.58
CA PRO A 294 9.88 -7.64 -17.16
C PRO A 294 10.55 -6.30 -17.46
N SER A 295 9.96 -5.46 -18.31
CA SER A 295 10.44 -4.09 -18.58
C SER A 295 9.89 -3.06 -17.60
N ASP A 296 8.98 -3.46 -16.71
CA ASP A 296 8.34 -2.56 -15.76
C ASP A 296 9.14 -2.52 -14.46
N ASP A 297 9.71 -1.35 -14.17
CA ASP A 297 10.39 -1.08 -12.89
C ASP A 297 9.50 -1.32 -11.65
N LEU A 298 8.22 -1.65 -11.86
CA LEU A 298 7.26 -1.93 -10.79
C LEU A 298 7.65 -3.15 -9.94
N ASN A 299 8.35 -4.13 -10.51
CA ASN A 299 8.82 -5.27 -9.74
C ASN A 299 9.85 -4.87 -8.67
N ILE A 300 10.67 -3.86 -8.96
CA ILE A 300 11.62 -3.28 -7.99
C ILE A 300 10.89 -2.46 -6.92
N LYS A 301 9.69 -1.96 -7.21
CA LYS A 301 8.94 -1.13 -6.27
C LYS A 301 8.61 -1.85 -4.97
N VAL A 302 8.24 -3.12 -5.01
CA VAL A 302 7.88 -3.90 -3.82
C VAL A 302 9.04 -4.00 -2.82
N TYR A 303 10.27 -4.10 -3.31
CA TYR A 303 11.48 -4.02 -2.49
C TYR A 303 11.68 -2.61 -1.92
N GLY A 304 11.49 -1.58 -2.76
CA GLY A 304 11.59 -0.18 -2.35
C GLY A 304 10.49 0.26 -1.36
N ASP A 305 9.39 -0.48 -1.25
CA ASP A 305 8.36 -0.26 -0.22
C ASP A 305 8.90 -0.55 1.22
N VAL A 306 10.15 -1.01 1.34
CA VAL A 306 10.93 -1.04 2.61
C VAL A 306 10.86 0.30 3.35
N VAL A 307 10.80 1.42 2.63
CA VAL A 307 10.69 2.76 3.24
C VAL A 307 9.41 2.94 4.08
N TRP A 308 8.34 2.23 3.73
CA TRP A 308 7.12 2.16 4.54
C TRP A 308 7.37 1.45 5.88
N ASN A 309 8.01 0.28 5.85
CA ASN A 309 8.34 -0.47 7.05
C ASN A 309 9.36 0.27 7.93
N LYS A 310 10.38 0.91 7.34
CA LYS A 310 11.34 1.77 8.09
C LYS A 310 10.62 2.95 8.77
N TRP A 311 9.64 3.56 8.10
CA TRP A 311 8.83 4.63 8.70
C TRP A 311 7.94 4.12 9.83
N LEU A 312 7.29 2.97 9.66
CA LEU A 312 6.48 2.33 10.70
C LEU A 312 7.32 1.97 11.92
N ASP A 313 8.47 1.37 11.72
CA ASP A 313 9.44 1.03 12.76
C ASP A 313 9.84 2.27 13.57
N GLY A 314 10.23 3.35 12.89
CA GLY A 314 10.61 4.61 13.53
C GLY A 314 9.48 5.28 14.34
N HIS A 315 8.21 5.05 13.98
CA HIS A 315 7.07 5.70 14.63
C HIS A 315 6.37 4.84 15.68
N TYR A 316 6.32 3.53 15.48
CA TYR A 316 5.50 2.62 16.28
C TYR A 316 6.32 1.47 16.89
N GLY A 317 7.60 1.35 16.50
CA GLY A 317 8.49 0.29 16.92
C GLY A 317 8.45 -0.94 16.00
N GLN A 318 9.56 -1.68 15.98
CA GLN A 318 9.76 -2.81 15.07
C GLN A 318 8.75 -3.94 15.23
N ASP A 319 8.19 -4.11 16.41
CA ASP A 319 7.20 -5.15 16.70
C ASP A 319 5.84 -4.91 16.01
N LEU A 320 5.57 -3.69 15.51
CA LEU A 320 4.36 -3.42 14.74
C LEU A 320 4.31 -4.24 13.45
N ILE A 321 5.43 -4.41 12.76
CA ILE A 321 5.52 -5.15 11.50
C ILE A 321 5.24 -6.63 11.75
N ARG A 322 5.91 -7.23 12.76
CA ARG A 322 5.60 -8.60 13.19
C ARG A 322 4.13 -8.75 13.60
N ARG A 323 3.58 -7.75 14.30
CA ARG A 323 2.17 -7.76 14.71
C ARG A 323 1.21 -7.73 13.52
N ALA A 324 1.56 -7.04 12.42
CA ALA A 324 0.78 -7.09 11.19
C ALA A 324 0.74 -8.51 10.61
N TRP A 325 1.88 -9.21 10.57
CA TRP A 325 1.95 -10.63 10.17
C TRP A 325 1.12 -11.55 11.09
N GLU A 326 1.15 -11.31 12.40
CA GLU A 326 0.30 -12.06 13.34
C GLU A 326 -1.20 -11.82 13.09
N ASN A 327 -1.59 -10.59 12.74
CA ASN A 327 -2.97 -10.25 12.43
C ASN A 327 -3.42 -10.84 11.10
N SER A 328 -2.55 -10.89 10.09
CA SER A 328 -2.82 -11.61 8.84
C SER A 328 -3.10 -13.09 9.11
N ALA A 329 -2.19 -13.76 9.80
CA ALA A 329 -2.30 -15.18 10.16
C ALA A 329 -3.55 -15.51 10.99
N ALA A 330 -4.02 -14.59 11.84
CA ALA A 330 -5.17 -14.78 12.72
C ALA A 330 -6.51 -14.48 12.03
N ALA A 331 -6.51 -13.82 10.87
CA ALA A 331 -7.72 -13.40 10.19
C ALA A 331 -8.52 -14.59 9.62
N ASN A 332 -9.84 -14.58 9.82
CA ASN A 332 -10.75 -15.57 9.24
C ASN A 332 -12.05 -14.88 8.79
N PRO A 333 -12.32 -14.70 7.48
CA PRO A 333 -11.46 -15.10 6.36
C PRO A 333 -10.11 -14.38 6.35
N PRO A 334 -9.11 -14.88 5.62
CA PRO A 334 -7.82 -14.21 5.48
C PRO A 334 -7.99 -12.74 5.10
N SER A 335 -7.22 -11.86 5.72
CA SER A 335 -7.16 -10.44 5.37
C SER A 335 -5.82 -10.15 4.70
N PHE A 336 -5.79 -9.10 3.87
CA PHE A 336 -4.59 -8.70 3.17
C PHE A 336 -3.86 -7.59 3.90
N ALA A 337 -2.65 -7.33 3.46
CA ALA A 337 -1.68 -6.45 4.06
C ALA A 337 -2.24 -5.10 4.54
N PRO A 338 -3.04 -4.32 3.79
CA PRO A 338 -3.59 -3.07 4.31
C PRO A 338 -4.46 -3.25 5.55
N ALA A 339 -5.26 -4.34 5.62
CA ALA A 339 -6.09 -4.64 6.78
C ALA A 339 -5.26 -5.20 7.94
N ALA A 340 -4.23 -6.00 7.66
CA ALA A 340 -3.32 -6.53 8.67
C ALA A 340 -2.52 -5.41 9.36
N TYR A 341 -1.98 -4.46 8.58
CA TYR A 341 -1.35 -3.26 9.12
C TYR A 341 -2.35 -2.36 9.86
N ASP A 342 -3.57 -2.18 9.34
CA ASP A 342 -4.60 -1.36 10.02
C ASP A 342 -4.93 -1.93 11.39
N ALA A 343 -5.05 -3.26 11.51
CA ALA A 343 -5.30 -3.91 12.79
C ALA A 343 -4.14 -3.67 13.79
N ALA A 344 -2.88 -3.82 13.36
CA ALA A 344 -1.72 -3.55 14.19
C ALA A 344 -1.61 -2.06 14.60
N LEU A 345 -1.90 -1.14 13.67
CA LEU A 345 -1.89 0.30 13.94
C LEU A 345 -2.99 0.71 14.91
N ARG A 346 -4.18 0.09 14.84
CA ARG A 346 -5.28 0.35 15.80
C ARG A 346 -4.90 -0.02 17.22
N GLU A 347 -4.10 -1.05 17.43
CA GLU A 347 -3.55 -1.39 18.75
C GLU A 347 -2.63 -0.30 19.29
N ARG A 348 -2.08 0.55 18.41
CA ARG A 348 -1.23 1.72 18.76
C ARG A 348 -2.01 3.04 18.73
N GLY A 349 -3.35 3.03 18.61
CA GLY A 349 -4.18 4.21 18.58
C GLY A 349 -4.15 5.00 17.26
N SER A 350 -3.73 4.36 16.16
CA SER A 350 -3.66 4.90 14.81
C SER A 350 -4.54 4.09 13.85
N SER A 351 -4.38 4.30 12.56
CA SER A 351 -5.00 3.52 11.48
C SER A 351 -4.07 3.49 10.28
N PHE A 352 -4.29 2.56 9.33
CA PHE A 352 -3.55 2.58 8.08
C PHE A 352 -3.73 3.93 7.35
N PHE A 353 -4.95 4.46 7.35
CA PHE A 353 -5.24 5.77 6.76
C PHE A 353 -4.39 6.88 7.36
N ASP A 354 -4.39 7.03 8.69
CA ASP A 354 -3.66 8.11 9.39
C ASP A 354 -2.14 7.95 9.19
N ALA A 355 -1.65 6.71 9.30
CA ALA A 355 -0.24 6.39 9.11
C ALA A 355 0.22 6.68 7.67
N PHE A 356 -0.52 6.22 6.66
CA PHE A 356 -0.16 6.41 5.27
C PHE A 356 -0.17 7.88 4.83
N VAL A 357 -1.17 8.64 5.29
CA VAL A 357 -1.24 10.09 5.04
C VAL A 357 -0.05 10.82 5.64
N ARG A 358 0.36 10.44 6.85
CA ARG A 358 1.53 11.00 7.51
C ARG A 358 2.83 10.58 6.84
N PHE A 359 2.98 9.31 6.52
CA PHE A 359 4.11 8.78 5.75
C PHE A 359 4.33 9.56 4.44
N ALA A 360 3.27 9.71 3.65
CA ALA A 360 3.32 10.45 2.38
C ALA A 360 3.80 11.90 2.56
N ALA A 361 3.36 12.57 3.65
CA ALA A 361 3.83 13.91 3.96
C ALA A 361 5.31 13.91 4.41
N ASP A 362 5.71 12.96 5.24
CA ASP A 362 7.07 12.90 5.79
C ASP A 362 8.12 12.59 4.72
N THR A 363 7.77 11.84 3.65
CA THR A 363 8.67 11.56 2.51
C THR A 363 9.06 12.82 1.73
N ALA A 364 8.27 13.89 1.81
CA ALA A 364 8.56 15.12 1.07
C ALA A 364 9.87 15.78 1.46
N GLU A 365 10.32 15.60 2.70
CA GLU A 365 11.54 16.20 3.25
C GLU A 365 12.28 15.20 4.17
N TRP A 366 12.33 13.93 3.80
CA TRP A 366 12.92 12.88 4.64
C TRP A 366 14.39 13.09 5.01
N GLY A 367 15.18 13.78 4.15
CA GLY A 367 16.56 14.13 4.47
C GLY A 367 16.70 15.01 5.72
N ALA A 368 15.76 15.95 5.94
CA ALA A 368 15.69 16.78 7.14
C ALA A 368 14.83 16.18 8.25
N ASN A 369 13.93 15.27 7.89
CA ASN A 369 12.98 14.64 8.83
C ASN A 369 13.55 13.36 9.45
N ARG A 370 14.70 13.47 10.08
CA ARG A 370 15.45 12.33 10.66
C ARG A 370 14.73 11.64 11.83
N GLY A 371 13.74 12.27 12.42
CA GLY A 371 12.87 11.63 13.40
C GLY A 371 11.96 10.56 12.79
N SER A 372 11.56 10.77 11.51
CA SER A 372 10.74 9.80 10.77
C SER A 372 11.58 8.85 9.91
N PHE A 373 12.71 9.34 9.40
CA PHE A 373 13.63 8.59 8.55
C PHE A 373 15.08 8.84 9.02
N PRO A 374 15.60 8.04 9.95
CA PRO A 374 16.94 8.25 10.50
C PRO A 374 18.05 8.35 9.45
N GLU A 375 17.93 7.59 8.35
CA GLU A 375 18.89 7.50 7.25
C GLU A 375 18.47 8.32 6.01
N GLY A 376 17.36 9.02 6.07
CA GLY A 376 16.78 9.75 4.94
C GLY A 376 17.71 10.80 4.29
N ASN A 377 18.75 11.24 5.00
CA ASN A 377 19.77 12.13 4.45
C ASN A 377 20.70 11.45 3.43
N THR A 378 20.84 10.14 3.48
CA THR A 378 21.64 9.35 2.52
C THR A 378 20.85 9.02 1.26
N TRP A 379 19.50 9.10 1.31
CA TRP A 379 18.63 8.77 0.19
C TRP A 379 18.42 9.96 -0.75
N PRO A 380 18.13 9.72 -2.05
CA PRO A 380 17.77 10.78 -2.97
C PRO A 380 16.42 11.42 -2.59
N ASP A 381 16.18 12.65 -3.03
CA ASP A 381 14.87 13.28 -2.85
C ASP A 381 13.78 12.55 -3.64
N VAL A 382 12.62 12.41 -3.04
CA VAL A 382 11.43 11.88 -3.74
C VAL A 382 11.07 12.79 -4.92
N ALA A 383 10.80 12.20 -6.07
CA ALA A 383 10.50 12.94 -7.29
C ALA A 383 9.23 13.79 -7.16
N ARG A 384 9.23 14.91 -7.86
CA ARG A 384 8.07 15.80 -7.96
C ARG A 384 7.34 15.53 -9.27
N ALA A 385 6.00 15.50 -9.24
CA ALA A 385 5.20 15.24 -10.43
C ALA A 385 5.58 16.19 -11.57
N ASN A 386 5.99 15.60 -12.68
CA ASN A 386 6.28 16.29 -13.96
C ASN A 386 7.15 17.56 -13.83
N GLY A 387 8.01 17.68 -12.80
CA GLY A 387 8.76 18.89 -12.51
C GLY A 387 7.89 20.10 -12.15
N ALA A 388 6.61 19.89 -11.83
CA ALA A 388 5.64 20.94 -11.58
C ALA A 388 6.07 21.81 -10.38
N THR A 389 6.11 23.11 -10.61
CA THR A 389 6.26 24.11 -9.56
C THR A 389 4.98 24.94 -9.50
N LEU A 390 4.26 24.82 -8.39
CA LEU A 390 3.04 25.56 -8.15
C LEU A 390 3.37 27.01 -7.75
N ARG A 391 2.54 27.94 -8.18
CA ARG A 391 2.61 29.35 -7.77
C ARG A 391 1.26 29.79 -7.22
N PRO A 392 1.21 30.72 -6.25
CA PRO A 392 -0.05 31.33 -5.87
C PRO A 392 -0.80 31.86 -7.10
N SER A 393 -2.08 31.50 -7.23
CA SER A 393 -2.97 31.88 -8.33
C SER A 393 -2.59 31.32 -9.72
N SER A 394 -1.61 30.43 -9.82
CA SER A 394 -1.27 29.76 -11.08
C SER A 394 -0.67 28.37 -10.85
N GLY A 395 -0.99 27.46 -11.75
CA GLY A 395 -0.55 26.07 -11.68
C GLY A 395 -1.46 25.22 -10.80
N GLN A 396 -1.73 24.03 -11.30
CA GLN A 396 -2.51 22.99 -10.64
C GLN A 396 -1.72 21.71 -10.68
N ILE A 397 -1.72 20.97 -9.57
CA ILE A 397 -1.30 19.58 -9.54
C ILE A 397 -2.54 18.71 -9.68
N THR A 398 -2.49 17.73 -10.56
CA THR A 398 -3.52 16.70 -10.70
C THR A 398 -2.84 15.35 -10.70
N GLY A 399 -3.28 14.47 -9.83
CA GLY A 399 -2.89 13.06 -9.81
C GLY A 399 -4.09 12.20 -10.17
N HIS A 400 -3.92 11.28 -11.10
CA HIS A 400 -4.81 10.12 -11.26
C HIS A 400 -4.23 9.03 -10.39
N LEU A 401 -4.59 9.05 -9.10
CA LEU A 401 -4.03 8.18 -8.09
C LEU A 401 -4.97 7.02 -7.83
N ASP A 402 -4.46 5.82 -7.96
CA ASP A 402 -5.10 4.65 -7.37
C ASP A 402 -4.94 4.70 -5.83
N HIS A 403 -5.59 3.80 -5.10
CA HIS A 403 -5.48 3.72 -3.66
C HIS A 403 -4.01 3.58 -3.21
N THR A 404 -3.71 3.98 -1.99
CA THR A 404 -2.36 3.92 -1.39
C THR A 404 -1.23 4.54 -2.22
N ALA A 405 -1.55 5.66 -2.90
CA ALA A 405 -0.61 6.41 -3.72
C ALA A 405 -0.65 7.91 -3.41
N TYR A 406 0.40 8.63 -3.77
CA TYR A 406 0.46 10.07 -3.56
C TYR A 406 1.36 10.78 -4.57
N VAL A 407 1.21 12.09 -4.65
CA VAL A 407 1.99 12.93 -5.56
C VAL A 407 2.49 14.17 -4.84
N LEU A 408 3.70 14.60 -5.20
CA LEU A 408 4.36 15.77 -4.65
C LEU A 408 4.60 16.83 -5.74
N ALA A 409 4.50 18.11 -5.36
CA ALA A 409 4.89 19.23 -6.22
C ALA A 409 5.59 20.32 -5.41
N ASN A 410 6.62 20.93 -5.98
CA ASN A 410 7.25 22.09 -5.36
C ASN A 410 6.32 23.31 -5.43
N ILE A 411 6.41 24.16 -4.42
CA ILE A 411 5.81 25.50 -4.44
C ILE A 411 6.92 26.52 -4.64
N ALA A 412 6.75 27.41 -5.61
CA ALA A 412 7.72 28.47 -5.88
C ALA A 412 7.90 29.38 -4.64
N PRO A 413 9.10 29.87 -4.39
CA PRO A 413 9.31 30.86 -3.37
C PRO A 413 8.36 32.06 -3.55
N THR A 414 7.81 32.53 -2.44
CA THR A 414 6.87 33.67 -2.42
C THR A 414 7.07 34.52 -1.17
N HIS A 415 6.82 35.82 -1.30
CA HIS A 415 6.85 36.78 -0.20
C HIS A 415 5.46 37.06 0.39
N ASP A 416 4.46 36.28 0.00
CA ASP A 416 3.13 36.38 0.55
C ASP A 416 3.16 36.20 2.08
N ARG A 417 2.25 36.88 2.77
CA ARG A 417 2.12 36.71 4.23
C ARG A 417 1.65 35.29 4.58
N ARG A 418 0.81 34.72 3.72
CA ARG A 418 0.26 33.36 3.87
C ARG A 418 -0.02 32.75 2.51
N ILE A 419 0.07 31.45 2.45
CA ILE A 419 -0.43 30.65 1.33
C ILE A 419 -1.33 29.53 1.85
N LYS A 420 -2.19 29.01 0.98
CA LYS A 420 -2.98 27.81 1.26
C LYS A 420 -2.93 26.87 0.05
N LEU A 421 -2.85 25.58 0.34
CA LEU A 421 -3.11 24.52 -0.63
C LEU A 421 -4.58 24.14 -0.51
N ILE A 422 -5.27 24.17 -1.63
CA ILE A 422 -6.68 23.76 -1.74
C ILE A 422 -6.70 22.50 -2.58
N GLY A 423 -7.11 21.39 -1.97
CA GLY A 423 -7.26 20.11 -2.64
C GLY A 423 -8.72 19.74 -2.84
N SER A 424 -8.98 19.01 -3.90
CA SER A 424 -10.28 18.43 -4.23
C SER A 424 -10.12 16.93 -4.38
N LEU A 425 -10.77 16.18 -3.50
CA LEU A 425 -10.81 14.72 -3.52
C LEU A 425 -12.21 14.27 -3.94
N PRO A 426 -12.36 13.28 -4.82
CA PRO A 426 -13.66 12.73 -5.18
C PRO A 426 -14.44 12.27 -3.95
N SER A 427 -15.77 12.37 -4.01
CA SER A 427 -16.62 11.84 -2.93
C SER A 427 -16.40 10.34 -2.75
N GLY A 428 -16.25 9.91 -1.51
CA GLY A 428 -16.00 8.50 -1.16
C GLY A 428 -14.52 8.10 -1.21
N THR A 429 -13.60 8.99 -1.62
CA THR A 429 -12.16 8.72 -1.59
C THR A 429 -11.58 9.16 -0.26
N ALA A 430 -11.02 8.24 0.51
CA ALA A 430 -10.23 8.58 1.69
C ALA A 430 -8.87 9.14 1.26
N GLY A 431 -8.49 10.33 1.75
CA GLY A 431 -7.22 10.93 1.37
C GLY A 431 -6.92 12.22 2.12
N ALA A 432 -5.87 12.90 1.70
CA ALA A 432 -5.42 14.12 2.37
C ALA A 432 -4.69 15.07 1.43
N VAL A 433 -4.51 16.31 1.91
CA VAL A 433 -3.54 17.25 1.34
C VAL A 433 -2.60 17.75 2.42
N ALA A 434 -1.33 17.97 2.07
CA ALA A 434 -0.36 18.53 3.01
C ALA A 434 0.48 19.63 2.37
N LEU A 435 0.90 20.60 3.20
CA LEU A 435 2.02 21.50 2.96
C LEU A 435 3.17 21.08 3.87
N VAL A 436 4.27 20.70 3.27
CA VAL A 436 5.51 20.34 3.97
C VAL A 436 6.54 21.40 3.68
N ALA A 437 7.03 22.07 4.71
CA ALA A 437 7.92 23.22 4.58
C ALA A 437 9.21 22.99 5.36
N ARG A 438 10.35 23.07 4.68
CA ARG A 438 11.68 22.92 5.27
C ARG A 438 12.35 24.27 5.44
N LYS A 439 12.91 24.49 6.60
CA LYS A 439 13.75 25.64 6.92
C LYS A 439 15.20 25.15 7.09
N GLY A 440 16.12 25.77 6.36
CA GLY A 440 17.54 25.41 6.40
C GLY A 440 17.94 24.32 5.41
N PRO A 441 19.12 23.71 5.61
CA PRO A 441 19.69 22.70 4.71
C PRO A 441 18.83 21.44 4.57
N ARG A 442 19.10 20.67 3.50
CA ARG A 442 18.40 19.42 3.19
C ARG A 442 18.52 18.39 4.33
N ASP A 443 19.70 18.26 4.88
CA ASP A 443 20.04 17.12 5.75
C ASP A 443 19.99 17.46 7.26
N SER A 444 19.78 18.75 7.59
CA SER A 444 19.79 19.23 8.98
C SER A 444 18.76 20.32 9.28
N GLY A 445 17.91 20.62 8.32
CA GLY A 445 16.85 21.62 8.47
C GLY A 445 15.71 21.15 9.38
N SER A 446 14.88 22.09 9.81
CA SER A 446 13.63 21.78 10.49
C SER A 446 12.49 21.68 9.51
N VAL A 447 11.56 20.76 9.76
CA VAL A 447 10.40 20.48 8.90
C VAL A 447 9.11 20.83 9.64
N VAL A 448 8.21 21.52 8.94
CA VAL A 448 6.84 21.79 9.40
C VAL A 448 5.88 21.13 8.46
N VAL A 449 5.03 20.26 8.99
CA VAL A 449 3.94 19.62 8.26
C VAL A 449 2.61 20.25 8.64
N ARG A 450 1.84 20.66 7.64
CA ARG A 450 0.45 21.08 7.76
C ARG A 450 -0.40 20.13 6.94
N LEU A 451 -1.27 19.38 7.58
CA LEU A 451 -2.03 18.27 7.00
C LEU A 451 -3.53 18.50 7.16
N ARG A 452 -4.31 18.12 6.15
CA ARG A 452 -5.77 18.07 6.19
C ARG A 452 -6.31 16.81 5.58
N GLU A 453 -6.81 15.96 6.44
CA GLU A 453 -7.44 14.67 6.10
C GLU A 453 -8.88 14.85 5.63
N ARG A 454 -9.30 13.93 4.76
CA ARG A 454 -10.65 13.79 4.23
C ARG A 454 -11.00 12.31 4.07
N PRO A 455 -11.43 11.62 5.13
CA PRO A 455 -11.75 10.19 5.07
C PRO A 455 -12.89 9.83 4.11
N ARG A 456 -13.66 10.82 3.66
CA ARG A 456 -14.80 10.65 2.74
C ARG A 456 -14.72 11.54 1.51
N GLY A 457 -13.54 12.04 1.21
CA GLY A 457 -13.34 13.01 0.13
C GLY A 457 -13.86 14.40 0.43
N GLY A 458 -13.94 15.22 -0.61
CA GLY A 458 -14.33 16.61 -0.54
C GLY A 458 -13.17 17.59 -0.61
N ARG A 459 -13.46 18.86 -0.35
CA ARG A 459 -12.46 19.93 -0.36
C ARG A 459 -11.61 19.91 0.91
N ALA A 460 -10.30 19.91 0.75
CA ALA A 460 -9.32 20.02 1.83
C ALA A 460 -8.52 21.31 1.69
N ILE A 461 -8.31 22.03 2.78
CA ILE A 461 -7.54 23.28 2.78
C ILE A 461 -6.55 23.25 3.94
N VAL A 462 -5.28 23.46 3.62
CA VAL A 462 -4.20 23.68 4.60
C VAL A 462 -3.55 25.03 4.35
N THR A 463 -3.10 25.68 5.41
CA THR A 463 -2.51 27.02 5.37
C THR A 463 -1.11 27.01 5.96
N LEU A 464 -0.20 27.77 5.35
CA LEU A 464 1.14 28.03 5.83
C LEU A 464 1.37 29.53 5.95
N ASP A 465 1.75 29.98 7.15
CA ASP A 465 2.14 31.35 7.41
C ASP A 465 3.60 31.59 7.07
N ASN A 466 3.91 32.81 6.64
CA ASN A 466 5.27 33.27 6.32
C ASN A 466 6.05 32.30 5.40
N PRO A 467 5.52 31.94 4.23
CA PRO A 467 6.17 30.97 3.32
C PRO A 467 7.60 31.38 2.91
N GLY A 468 7.90 32.67 2.87
CA GLY A 468 9.25 33.18 2.60
C GLY A 468 10.32 32.84 3.65
N ALA A 469 9.92 32.31 4.81
CA ALA A 469 10.86 31.86 5.84
C ALA A 469 11.41 30.44 5.58
N TYR A 470 10.90 29.73 4.56
CA TYR A 470 11.26 28.35 4.28
C TYR A 470 12.13 28.25 3.04
N SER A 471 13.11 27.35 3.06
CA SER A 471 14.01 27.06 1.95
C SER A 471 13.33 26.25 0.86
N ARG A 472 12.34 25.42 1.24
CA ARG A 472 11.54 24.60 0.33
C ARG A 472 10.15 24.37 0.90
N ILE A 473 9.15 24.40 0.02
CA ILE A 473 7.77 24.08 0.36
C ILE A 473 7.26 23.08 -0.69
N THR A 474 6.68 22.00 -0.22
CA THR A 474 6.13 20.92 -1.04
C THR A 474 4.65 20.77 -0.77
N ALA A 475 3.85 20.71 -1.82
CA ALA A 475 2.46 20.27 -1.79
C ALA A 475 2.41 18.76 -1.95
N VAL A 476 1.58 18.10 -1.14
CA VAL A 476 1.37 16.64 -1.19
C VAL A 476 -0.13 16.38 -1.32
N LEU A 477 -0.50 15.54 -2.29
CA LEU A 477 -1.86 15.03 -2.46
C LEU A 477 -1.83 13.52 -2.28
N VAL A 478 -2.71 12.98 -1.44
CA VAL A 478 -2.69 11.56 -1.04
C VAL A 478 -4.04 10.93 -1.30
N ASN A 479 -4.04 9.76 -1.97
CA ASN A 479 -5.12 8.79 -1.93
C ASN A 479 -4.72 7.68 -0.96
N ALA A 480 -5.33 7.65 0.21
CA ALA A 480 -5.10 6.66 1.27
C ALA A 480 -6.31 5.73 1.45
N ASP A 481 -7.09 5.53 0.38
CA ASP A 481 -8.24 4.63 0.40
C ASP A 481 -7.75 3.18 0.50
N VAL A 482 -8.26 2.44 1.46
CA VAL A 482 -7.99 1.01 1.68
C VAL A 482 -9.25 0.15 1.51
N SER A 483 -10.31 0.72 0.95
CA SER A 483 -11.51 -0.05 0.57
C SER A 483 -11.26 -0.96 -0.64
N GLN A 484 -10.15 -0.75 -1.34
CA GLN A 484 -9.62 -1.60 -2.40
C GLN A 484 -8.25 -2.10 -1.93
N ASP A 485 -8.12 -3.39 -1.72
CA ASP A 485 -6.89 -4.04 -1.23
C ASP A 485 -5.85 -4.31 -2.32
N GLY A 486 -6.20 -4.11 -3.58
CA GLY A 486 -5.33 -4.37 -4.71
C GLY A 486 -5.44 -5.78 -5.27
N PHE A 487 -6.11 -6.71 -4.59
CA PHE A 487 -6.28 -8.10 -5.00
C PHE A 487 -7.75 -8.49 -5.15
N SER A 488 -8.02 -9.44 -6.04
CA SER A 488 -9.32 -10.07 -6.19
C SER A 488 -9.25 -11.55 -5.83
N GLN A 489 -9.36 -11.86 -4.55
CA GLN A 489 -9.47 -13.24 -4.08
C GLN A 489 -10.65 -13.99 -4.68
N SER A 490 -11.76 -13.30 -4.95
CA SER A 490 -12.98 -13.92 -5.43
C SER A 490 -12.82 -14.67 -6.74
N LEU A 491 -11.75 -14.40 -7.49
CA LEU A 491 -11.46 -15.03 -8.77
C LEU A 491 -10.27 -16.00 -8.73
N GLY A 492 -9.61 -16.15 -7.58
CA GLY A 492 -8.37 -16.93 -7.48
C GLY A 492 -7.29 -16.38 -8.44
N ASP A 493 -7.31 -15.08 -8.69
CA ASP A 493 -6.44 -14.41 -9.65
C ASP A 493 -5.89 -13.14 -8.99
N TRP A 494 -4.57 -13.07 -8.90
CA TRP A 494 -3.86 -11.94 -8.34
C TRP A 494 -3.82 -10.83 -9.39
N HIS A 495 -4.77 -9.91 -9.35
CA HIS A 495 -4.75 -8.74 -10.21
C HIS A 495 -5.04 -7.47 -9.41
N PHE A 496 -4.32 -6.45 -9.76
CA PHE A 496 -4.44 -5.14 -9.18
C PHE A 496 -5.76 -4.45 -9.58
N THR A 497 -6.54 -4.01 -8.61
CA THR A 497 -7.76 -3.24 -8.84
C THR A 497 -7.43 -1.76 -8.97
N LYS A 498 -7.70 -1.19 -10.16
CA LYS A 498 -7.51 0.24 -10.42
C LYS A 498 -8.76 1.02 -10.05
N ASP A 499 -8.64 2.00 -9.17
CA ASP A 499 -9.74 2.90 -8.80
C ASP A 499 -9.64 4.31 -9.43
N HIS A 500 -8.48 4.68 -9.98
CA HIS A 500 -8.21 5.87 -10.78
C HIS A 500 -8.85 7.15 -10.25
N ARG A 501 -8.65 7.48 -8.97
CA ARG A 501 -9.22 8.68 -8.37
C ARG A 501 -8.50 9.92 -8.84
N SER A 502 -9.23 10.85 -9.46
CA SER A 502 -8.68 12.14 -9.86
C SER A 502 -8.67 13.09 -8.69
N ILE A 503 -7.49 13.28 -8.07
CA ILE A 503 -7.25 14.23 -7.00
C ILE A 503 -6.53 15.44 -7.58
N SER A 504 -6.97 16.63 -7.25
CA SER A 504 -6.34 17.86 -7.72
C SER A 504 -6.08 18.85 -6.60
N GLY A 505 -5.11 19.73 -6.80
CA GLY A 505 -4.79 20.80 -5.86
C GLY A 505 -4.14 21.99 -6.51
N PHE A 506 -4.33 23.15 -5.94
CA PHE A 506 -3.68 24.40 -6.36
C PHE A 506 -3.32 25.26 -5.14
N VAL A 507 -2.37 26.13 -5.32
CA VAL A 507 -1.92 27.08 -4.28
C VAL A 507 -2.61 28.43 -4.48
N SER A 508 -3.07 29.03 -3.39
CA SER A 508 -3.69 30.36 -3.39
C SER A 508 -3.10 31.23 -2.29
N ASN A 509 -2.98 32.53 -2.55
CA ASN A 509 -2.70 33.58 -1.56
C ASN A 509 -3.95 34.45 -1.30
N ASP A 510 -5.09 34.08 -1.86
CA ASP A 510 -6.37 34.77 -1.64
C ASP A 510 -7.02 34.34 -0.32
N PHE A 511 -7.15 35.29 0.59
CA PHE A 511 -7.82 35.16 1.89
C PHE A 511 -9.00 36.13 2.00
N THR A 512 -9.42 36.76 0.91
CA THR A 512 -10.54 37.73 0.86
C THR A 512 -11.84 36.96 0.70
N PRO A 513 -12.78 37.01 1.66
CA PRO A 513 -14.07 36.36 1.48
C PRO A 513 -14.92 37.00 0.36
N PRO A 514 -15.75 36.21 -0.34
CA PRO A 514 -16.74 36.75 -1.25
C PRO A 514 -17.76 37.59 -0.51
N ALA A 515 -18.30 38.61 -1.18
CA ALA A 515 -19.36 39.45 -0.60
C ALA A 515 -20.59 39.47 -1.50
N VAL A 516 -21.74 39.87 -0.93
CA VAL A 516 -22.98 40.05 -1.72
C VAL A 516 -23.05 41.48 -2.23
N ARG A 517 -22.76 41.67 -3.49
CA ARG A 517 -22.81 42.97 -4.15
C ARG A 517 -24.23 43.51 -4.36
N ARG A 518 -25.22 42.63 -4.58
CA ARG A 518 -26.62 43.03 -4.85
C ARG A 518 -27.58 41.95 -4.34
N ARG A 519 -28.66 42.42 -3.68
CA ARG A 519 -29.80 41.62 -3.25
C ARG A 519 -31.07 42.11 -3.89
N SER A 520 -31.92 41.20 -4.42
CA SER A 520 -33.28 41.51 -4.87
C SER A 520 -34.21 40.39 -4.38
N PRO A 521 -35.27 40.69 -3.60
CA PRO A 521 -35.64 42.00 -3.08
C PRO A 521 -34.58 42.58 -2.12
N ARG A 522 -34.51 43.92 -2.02
CA ARG A 522 -33.57 44.57 -1.10
C ARG A 522 -33.92 44.25 0.37
N PRO A 523 -32.96 44.23 1.29
CA PRO A 523 -33.23 44.12 2.72
C PRO A 523 -34.27 45.15 3.19
N GLY A 524 -35.24 44.71 3.99
CA GLY A 524 -36.30 45.53 4.52
C GLY A 524 -37.35 46.00 3.52
N ARG A 525 -37.30 45.65 2.23
CA ARG A 525 -38.26 46.10 1.24
C ARG A 525 -39.67 45.60 1.55
N HIS A 526 -40.63 46.53 1.54
CA HIS A 526 -42.07 46.28 1.62
C HIS A 526 -42.74 46.36 0.25
N GLY A 527 -43.94 45.77 0.13
CA GLY A 527 -44.72 45.77 -1.10
C GLY A 527 -44.07 45.02 -2.25
N VAL A 528 -43.35 43.97 -1.93
CA VAL A 528 -42.71 43.14 -2.94
C VAL A 528 -43.73 42.29 -3.68
N SER A 529 -43.67 42.24 -5.01
CA SER A 529 -44.56 41.41 -5.80
C SER A 529 -44.61 39.97 -5.34
N ARG A 530 -45.79 39.38 -5.29
CA ARG A 530 -45.99 37.97 -4.95
C ARG A 530 -45.39 37.03 -6.00
N ARG A 531 -45.01 37.50 -7.19
CA ARG A 531 -44.29 36.79 -8.24
C ARG A 531 -42.78 37.08 -8.21
N ALA A 532 -42.28 37.76 -7.20
CA ALA A 532 -40.88 38.12 -7.13
C ALA A 532 -39.98 36.87 -7.04
N LYS A 533 -38.89 36.90 -7.77
CA LYS A 533 -37.75 35.99 -7.62
C LYS A 533 -36.71 36.65 -6.74
N VAL A 534 -36.00 35.82 -5.96
CA VAL A 534 -34.80 36.25 -5.23
C VAL A 534 -33.62 36.18 -6.20
N VAL A 535 -32.84 37.26 -6.25
CA VAL A 535 -31.58 37.32 -7.01
C VAL A 535 -30.49 37.83 -6.08
N VAL A 536 -29.38 37.06 -6.00
CA VAL A 536 -28.17 37.44 -5.27
C VAL A 536 -27.04 37.56 -6.29
N ALA A 537 -26.34 38.69 -6.29
CA ALA A 537 -25.10 38.83 -7.07
C ALA A 537 -23.92 38.92 -6.09
N PHE A 538 -22.96 38.03 -6.28
CA PHE A 538 -21.72 38.02 -5.51
C PHE A 538 -20.64 38.87 -6.18
N THR A 539 -19.61 39.24 -5.44
CA THR A 539 -18.43 39.96 -5.95
C THR A 539 -17.60 39.11 -6.91
N GLU A 540 -17.66 37.81 -6.73
CA GLU A 540 -16.88 36.82 -7.46
C GLU A 540 -17.65 35.50 -7.62
N ALA A 541 -17.04 34.51 -8.28
CA ALA A 541 -17.60 33.16 -8.38
C ALA A 541 -17.60 32.49 -7.01
N VAL A 542 -18.69 31.76 -6.70
CA VAL A 542 -18.80 31.01 -5.46
C VAL A 542 -19.26 29.57 -5.75
N GLY A 543 -18.78 28.65 -4.93
CA GLY A 543 -19.17 27.23 -4.95
C GLY A 543 -20.24 26.90 -3.91
N ASP A 544 -20.63 25.63 -3.89
CA ASP A 544 -21.56 25.02 -2.93
C ASP A 544 -22.93 25.70 -2.84
N VAL A 545 -23.37 26.32 -3.94
CA VAL A 545 -24.69 26.94 -4.08
C VAL A 545 -25.72 25.86 -4.46
N ASN A 546 -26.48 25.41 -3.48
CA ASN A 546 -27.51 24.38 -3.65
C ASN A 546 -28.70 24.63 -2.71
N SER A 547 -29.69 23.74 -2.77
CA SER A 547 -30.92 23.88 -1.99
C SER A 547 -30.76 23.75 -0.47
N ARG A 548 -29.59 23.31 0.03
CA ARG A 548 -29.26 23.29 1.47
C ARG A 548 -28.53 24.57 1.91
N THR A 549 -27.89 25.25 0.97
CA THR A 549 -27.07 26.43 1.25
C THR A 549 -27.74 27.75 0.84
N ALA A 550 -28.85 27.69 0.10
CA ALA A 550 -29.62 28.89 -0.25
C ALA A 550 -31.11 28.59 -0.16
N GLU A 551 -31.79 29.30 0.75
CA GLU A 551 -33.18 29.04 1.09
C GLU A 551 -34.00 30.33 1.15
N LEU A 552 -35.29 30.23 0.83
CA LEU A 552 -36.31 31.23 1.11
C LEU A 552 -37.23 30.70 2.23
N ILE A 553 -37.29 31.41 3.33
CA ILE A 553 -38.14 31.06 4.47
C ILE A 553 -39.34 32.02 4.50
N GLY A 554 -40.52 31.46 4.57
CA GLY A 554 -41.77 32.20 4.65
C GLY A 554 -42.37 32.27 6.04
N PRO A 555 -43.67 32.69 6.12
CA PRO A 555 -44.38 32.78 7.40
C PRO A 555 -44.34 31.47 8.19
N GLY A 556 -44.24 31.60 9.52
CA GLY A 556 -44.16 30.45 10.40
C GLY A 556 -42.84 29.68 10.31
N GLY A 557 -41.77 30.25 9.73
CA GLY A 557 -40.47 29.62 9.63
C GLY A 557 -40.39 28.50 8.59
N ARG A 558 -41.40 28.32 7.73
CA ARG A 558 -41.47 27.26 6.76
C ARG A 558 -40.64 27.59 5.51
N ARG A 559 -39.92 26.61 5.02
CA ARG A 559 -39.19 26.75 3.76
C ARG A 559 -40.15 26.88 2.56
N VAL A 560 -39.91 27.88 1.74
CA VAL A 560 -40.68 28.08 0.51
C VAL A 560 -40.07 27.22 -0.63
N PRO A 561 -40.84 26.31 -1.22
CA PRO A 561 -40.37 25.57 -2.38
C PRO A 561 -39.99 26.53 -3.53
N ALA A 562 -38.73 26.43 -3.97
CA ALA A 562 -38.21 27.32 -5.03
C ALA A 562 -37.24 26.55 -5.94
N ARG A 563 -37.25 26.88 -7.21
CA ARG A 563 -36.24 26.45 -8.18
C ARG A 563 -34.99 27.32 -7.95
N LEU A 564 -33.86 26.66 -7.72
CA LEU A 564 -32.56 27.31 -7.59
C LEU A 564 -31.77 27.16 -8.87
N SER A 565 -31.10 28.24 -9.30
CA SER A 565 -30.08 28.22 -10.33
C SER A 565 -28.94 29.19 -9.97
N TYR A 566 -27.71 28.80 -10.30
CA TYR A 566 -26.53 29.64 -10.13
C TYR A 566 -25.81 29.79 -11.48
N ASP A 567 -25.52 31.03 -11.86
CA ASP A 567 -24.72 31.39 -13.05
C ASP A 567 -23.31 31.81 -12.55
N SER A 568 -22.37 30.93 -12.69
CA SER A 568 -20.98 31.15 -12.23
C SER A 568 -20.26 32.25 -13.05
N ARG A 569 -20.62 32.46 -14.34
CA ARG A 569 -20.01 33.50 -15.15
C ARG A 569 -20.47 34.92 -14.76
N ARG A 570 -21.74 35.02 -14.30
CA ARG A 570 -22.32 36.29 -13.87
C ARG A 570 -22.32 36.44 -12.34
N HIS A 571 -21.85 35.42 -11.62
CA HIS A 571 -21.83 35.32 -10.15
C HIS A 571 -23.22 35.56 -9.54
N ARG A 572 -24.30 34.97 -10.16
CA ARG A 572 -25.67 35.21 -9.76
C ARG A 572 -26.40 33.94 -9.36
N LEU A 573 -26.96 34.00 -8.15
CA LEU A 573 -27.91 33.02 -7.65
C LEU A 573 -29.33 33.51 -7.92
N HIS A 574 -30.21 32.64 -8.39
CA HIS A 574 -31.64 32.84 -8.52
C HIS A 574 -32.39 31.80 -7.68
N LEU A 575 -33.32 32.27 -6.81
CA LEU A 575 -34.34 31.43 -6.17
C LEU A 575 -35.70 31.88 -6.72
N ILE A 576 -36.38 31.00 -7.42
CA ILE A 576 -37.68 31.27 -8.06
C ILE A 576 -38.72 30.43 -7.32
N PRO A 577 -39.59 31.08 -6.48
CA PRO A 577 -40.65 30.35 -5.79
C PRO A 577 -41.53 29.60 -6.78
N LEU A 578 -41.90 28.36 -6.46
CA LEU A 578 -42.78 27.54 -7.31
C LEU A 578 -44.25 27.94 -7.23
N GLN A 579 -44.61 28.70 -6.19
CA GLN A 579 -45.96 29.26 -5.97
C GLN A 579 -45.88 30.76 -5.68
N TRP A 580 -46.98 31.45 -5.86
CA TRP A 580 -47.07 32.85 -5.48
C TRP A 580 -46.88 33.03 -3.97
N LEU A 581 -46.10 34.01 -3.62
CA LEU A 581 -45.89 34.38 -2.23
C LEU A 581 -47.20 34.84 -1.59
N ALA A 582 -47.41 34.61 -0.28
CA ALA A 582 -48.57 35.05 0.44
C ALA A 582 -48.64 36.60 0.48
N ARG A 583 -49.81 37.20 0.63
CA ARG A 583 -49.99 38.66 0.80
C ARG A 583 -49.57 39.12 2.16
N ASN A 584 -49.01 40.32 2.24
CA ASN A 584 -48.61 40.97 3.52
C ASN A 584 -47.75 40.09 4.40
N ALA A 585 -46.95 39.20 3.83
CA ALA A 585 -46.19 38.19 4.53
C ALA A 585 -44.69 38.54 4.60
N HIS A 586 -44.05 38.11 5.66
CA HIS A 586 -42.62 38.29 5.91
C HIS A 586 -41.83 37.09 5.38
N TYR A 587 -40.76 37.38 4.67
CA TYR A 587 -39.86 36.37 4.05
C TYR A 587 -38.43 36.65 4.42
N VAL A 588 -37.65 35.59 4.69
CA VAL A 588 -36.22 35.68 4.97
C VAL A 588 -35.46 34.82 3.95
N VAL A 589 -34.50 35.45 3.28
CA VAL A 589 -33.51 34.70 2.49
C VAL A 589 -32.38 34.28 3.40
N LYS A 590 -32.02 32.99 3.38
CA LYS A 590 -30.90 32.44 4.13
C LYS A 590 -29.86 31.89 3.19
N LEU A 591 -28.60 32.33 3.34
CA LEU A 591 -27.43 31.78 2.66
C LEU A 591 -26.56 31.05 3.68
N GLY A 592 -26.11 29.85 3.34
CA GLY A 592 -25.29 29.02 4.23
C GLY A 592 -23.81 29.43 4.25
N GLY A 593 -23.16 29.12 5.35
CA GLY A 593 -21.71 29.32 5.49
C GLY A 593 -20.85 28.37 4.63
N ALA A 594 -21.46 27.36 4.02
CA ALA A 594 -20.77 26.49 3.06
C ALA A 594 -20.62 27.15 1.67
N ILE A 595 -21.27 28.28 1.39
CA ILE A 595 -21.02 29.06 0.16
C ILE A 595 -19.63 29.68 0.31
N VAL A 596 -18.71 29.30 -0.55
CA VAL A 596 -17.30 29.69 -0.54
C VAL A 596 -16.85 30.14 -1.93
N ASP A 597 -15.81 30.96 -2.01
CA ASP A 597 -15.13 31.26 -3.28
C ASP A 597 -14.24 30.08 -3.76
N ASP A 598 -13.55 30.23 -4.87
CA ASP A 598 -12.64 29.22 -5.40
C ASP A 598 -11.44 28.99 -4.46
N ALA A 599 -11.04 30.01 -3.70
CA ALA A 599 -10.00 29.93 -2.69
C ALA A 599 -10.50 29.35 -1.34
N GLY A 600 -11.78 28.98 -1.23
CA GLY A 600 -12.37 28.38 -0.03
C GLY A 600 -12.67 29.36 1.09
N ASN A 601 -12.66 30.68 0.84
CA ASN A 601 -13.11 31.66 1.81
C ASN A 601 -14.64 31.65 1.90
N ALA A 602 -15.16 31.52 3.12
CA ALA A 602 -16.61 31.42 3.32
C ALA A 602 -17.29 32.79 3.26
N LEU A 603 -18.52 32.82 2.70
CA LEU A 603 -19.37 34.01 2.75
C LEU A 603 -19.51 34.48 4.20
N PRO A 604 -19.22 35.77 4.51
CA PRO A 604 -19.31 36.30 5.90
C PRO A 604 -20.72 36.18 6.49
N ALA A 605 -20.82 35.95 7.80
CA ALA A 605 -22.11 35.77 8.45
C ALA A 605 -23.07 36.99 8.28
N ALA A 606 -22.51 38.18 8.25
CA ALA A 606 -23.28 39.44 8.03
C ALA A 606 -23.93 39.51 6.63
N GLU A 607 -23.41 38.75 5.67
CA GLU A 607 -23.89 38.71 4.28
C GLU A 607 -24.98 37.67 4.03
N ARG A 608 -25.25 36.78 5.01
CA ARG A 608 -26.00 35.54 4.77
C ARG A 608 -27.51 35.68 4.88
N ASN A 609 -28.01 36.67 5.58
CA ASN A 609 -29.44 36.74 5.86
C ASN A 609 -30.02 38.15 5.60
N TRP A 610 -31.19 38.21 4.99
CA TRP A 610 -31.99 39.44 4.96
C TRP A 610 -33.46 39.09 4.76
N ALA A 611 -34.32 40.07 5.11
CA ALA A 611 -35.76 39.93 5.04
C ALA A 611 -36.39 40.95 4.09
N PHE A 612 -37.59 40.60 3.61
CA PHE A 612 -38.49 41.50 2.86
C PHE A 612 -39.94 41.14 3.16
N ARG A 613 -40.87 42.02 2.76
CA ARG A 613 -42.30 41.81 2.96
C ARG A 613 -43.01 41.99 1.60
N THR A 614 -43.97 41.07 1.30
CA THR A 614 -44.86 41.18 0.15
C THR A 614 -45.97 42.18 0.37
#